data_e0966faa668cefe728255b36e0d3cf4b
#
_entry.id   e0966faa668cefe728255b36e0d3cf4b
#
_cell.length_a   1.000
_cell.length_b   1.000
_cell.length_c   1.000
_cell.angle_alpha   90.00
_cell.angle_beta   90.00
_cell.angle_gamma   90.00
#
_symmetry.space_group_name_H-M   'P 1'
#
loop_
_entity.id
_entity.type
_entity.pdbx_description
1 polymer ?
#
loop_
_entity_poly.entity_id
_entity_poly.type
_entity_poly.pdbx_seq_one_letter_code
_entity_poly.pdbx_strand_id
1 'polypeptide(L)'
;MRREMQEILPGLFLGPYSSAMKSKLPILQKHGITHIICIRQNIEANFIKPNFQQLFRYLVLDIADNPVENIIRFFPMTKEFIDGSLQSGGKVLVHGNAGISRSAAFVIAYIMETFGMKYRDAFAYVQERRFCINLNAGFVHQLQEYEAIYLAELTIQMMSPL
;
A
#
# COMPACT_ATOMS: atom_id res chain seq x y z
N MET A 1 -12.44 -6.91 -11.97
CA MET A 1 -11.07 -6.65 -11.46
C MET A 1 -10.99 -5.34 -10.69
N ARG A 2 -11.40 -4.23 -11.29
CA ARG A 2 -11.25 -2.90 -10.67
C ARG A 2 -12.02 -2.75 -9.35
N ARG A 3 -13.18 -3.37 -9.25
CA ARG A 3 -14.06 -3.29 -8.07
C ARG A 3 -13.68 -4.25 -6.97
N GLU A 4 -12.73 -5.14 -7.23
CA GLU A 4 -12.32 -6.18 -6.30
C GLU A 4 -10.90 -5.92 -5.83
N MET A 5 -10.54 -6.48 -4.67
CA MET A 5 -9.16 -6.50 -4.23
C MET A 5 -8.43 -7.66 -4.88
N GLN A 6 -7.13 -7.50 -5.10
CA GLN A 6 -6.26 -8.56 -5.60
C GLN A 6 -5.12 -8.80 -4.63
N GLU A 7 -4.73 -10.06 -4.49
CA GLU A 7 -3.54 -10.42 -3.71
C GLU A 7 -2.30 -10.15 -4.56
N ILE A 8 -1.44 -9.25 -4.08
CA ILE A 8 -0.24 -8.82 -4.80
C ILE A 8 0.97 -9.66 -4.39
N LEU A 9 1.15 -9.85 -3.10
CA LEU A 9 2.10 -10.77 -2.47
C LEU A 9 1.31 -11.69 -1.55
N PRO A 10 1.87 -12.84 -1.16
CA PRO A 10 1.19 -13.65 -0.13
C PRO A 10 0.86 -12.81 1.10
N GLY A 11 -0.42 -12.63 1.35
CA GLY A 11 -0.92 -11.87 2.49
C GLY A 11 -1.05 -10.36 2.30
N LEU A 12 -0.65 -9.82 1.16
CA LEU A 12 -0.78 -8.38 0.89
C LEU A 12 -1.74 -8.14 -0.26
N PHE A 13 -2.85 -7.46 0.02
CA PHE A 13 -3.91 -7.19 -0.93
C PHE A 13 -3.99 -5.70 -1.25
N LEU A 14 -4.37 -5.39 -2.47
CA LEU A 14 -4.61 -4.03 -2.96
C LEU A 14 -6.01 -3.97 -3.56
N GLY A 15 -6.79 -2.98 -3.17
CA GLY A 15 -8.15 -2.85 -3.69
C GLY A 15 -8.77 -1.49 -3.45
N PRO A 16 -10.03 -1.32 -3.92
CA PRO A 16 -10.78 -0.10 -3.71
C PRO A 16 -11.45 -0.09 -2.34
N TYR A 17 -11.96 1.06 -1.92
CA TYR A 17 -12.73 1.14 -0.68
C TYR A 17 -13.93 0.20 -0.69
N SER A 18 -14.55 -0.03 -1.86
CA SER A 18 -15.71 -0.92 -1.95
C SER A 18 -15.41 -2.34 -1.43
N SER A 19 -14.14 -2.75 -1.42
CA SER A 19 -13.73 -4.04 -0.84
C SER A 19 -13.73 -4.04 0.70
N ALA A 20 -13.71 -2.86 1.33
CA ALA A 20 -13.66 -2.69 2.78
C ALA A 20 -14.96 -2.14 3.37
N MET A 21 -16.03 -2.10 2.58
CA MET A 21 -17.35 -1.66 3.03
C MET A 21 -17.98 -2.70 3.96
N LYS A 22 -18.96 -2.24 4.76
CA LYS A 22 -19.61 -3.12 5.76
C LYS A 22 -20.18 -4.40 5.16
N SER A 23 -20.72 -4.33 3.94
CA SER A 23 -21.28 -5.49 3.26
C SER A 23 -20.25 -6.53 2.83
N LYS A 24 -18.97 -6.18 2.89
CA LYS A 24 -17.88 -7.05 2.41
C LYS A 24 -17.17 -7.82 3.53
N LEU A 25 -17.65 -7.73 4.75
CA LEU A 25 -17.04 -8.45 5.87
C LEU A 25 -16.86 -9.95 5.59
N PRO A 26 -17.86 -10.67 5.04
CA PRO A 26 -17.67 -12.10 4.76
C PRO A 26 -16.50 -12.37 3.81
N ILE A 27 -16.31 -11.52 2.80
CA ILE A 27 -15.23 -11.69 1.83
C ILE A 27 -13.88 -11.40 2.50
N LEU A 28 -13.79 -10.35 3.32
CA LEU A 28 -12.57 -10.03 4.05
C LEU A 28 -12.18 -11.16 4.99
N GLN A 29 -13.14 -11.73 5.71
CA GLN A 29 -12.89 -12.85 6.61
C GLN A 29 -12.50 -14.12 5.86
N LYS A 30 -13.13 -14.37 4.71
CA LYS A 30 -12.79 -15.52 3.86
C LYS A 30 -11.33 -15.48 3.43
N HIS A 31 -10.83 -14.28 3.10
CA HIS A 31 -9.43 -14.10 2.70
C HIS A 31 -8.47 -13.99 3.88
N GLY A 32 -8.99 -13.99 5.09
CA GLY A 32 -8.16 -13.94 6.30
C GLY A 32 -7.58 -12.57 6.61
N ILE A 33 -8.20 -11.49 6.13
CA ILE A 33 -7.71 -10.13 6.40
C ILE A 33 -7.75 -9.85 7.89
N THR A 34 -6.66 -9.32 8.43
CA THR A 34 -6.53 -8.94 9.84
C THR A 34 -6.17 -7.48 10.02
N HIS A 35 -5.59 -6.87 9.00
CA HIS A 35 -5.07 -5.51 9.02
C HIS A 35 -5.50 -4.75 7.78
N ILE A 36 -5.81 -3.48 7.92
CA ILE A 36 -6.21 -2.63 6.79
C ILE A 36 -5.48 -1.29 6.86
N ILE A 37 -4.89 -0.87 5.74
CA ILE A 37 -4.39 0.48 5.58
C ILE A 37 -5.43 1.25 4.78
N CYS A 38 -6.03 2.25 5.40
CA CYS A 38 -7.09 3.08 4.82
C CYS A 38 -6.50 4.46 4.47
N ILE A 39 -6.38 4.74 3.19
CA ILE A 39 -5.80 5.99 2.71
C ILE A 39 -6.90 6.87 2.14
N ARG A 40 -7.14 8.02 2.80
CA ARG A 40 -8.16 8.97 2.39
C ARG A 40 -7.78 10.37 2.83
N GLN A 41 -8.25 11.38 2.13
CA GLN A 41 -8.11 12.75 2.62
C GLN A 41 -9.33 13.11 3.48
N ASN A 42 -9.22 14.18 4.28
CA ASN A 42 -10.24 14.55 5.24
C ASN A 42 -11.62 14.75 4.59
N ILE A 43 -11.68 15.31 3.39
CA ILE A 43 -12.96 15.51 2.70
C ILE A 43 -13.64 14.20 2.31
N GLU A 44 -12.89 13.11 2.24
CA GLU A 44 -13.42 11.77 1.95
C GLU A 44 -13.83 11.02 3.22
N ALA A 45 -13.54 11.55 4.40
CA ALA A 45 -13.77 10.83 5.66
C ALA A 45 -15.24 10.50 5.92
N ASN A 46 -16.16 11.20 5.28
CA ASN A 46 -17.59 10.94 5.43
C ASN A 46 -18.03 9.65 4.75
N PHE A 47 -17.31 9.20 3.72
CA PHE A 47 -17.70 8.00 2.97
C PHE A 47 -16.61 6.94 2.88
N ILE A 48 -15.34 7.27 3.10
CA ILE A 48 -14.25 6.28 3.19
C ILE A 48 -13.90 6.12 4.67
N LYS A 49 -14.42 5.06 5.28
CA LYS A 49 -14.36 4.86 6.73
C LYS A 49 -13.67 3.56 7.10
N PRO A 50 -12.94 3.54 8.24
CA PRO A 50 -12.45 2.28 8.80
C PRO A 50 -13.60 1.55 9.49
N ASN A 51 -14.35 0.75 8.74
CA ASN A 51 -15.63 0.18 9.18
C ASN A 51 -15.51 -0.91 10.24
N PHE A 52 -14.36 -1.55 10.39
CA PHE A 52 -14.21 -2.75 11.22
C PHE A 52 -13.14 -2.60 12.28
N GLN A 53 -13.10 -1.44 12.95
CA GLN A 53 -12.04 -1.14 13.92
C GLN A 53 -12.01 -2.10 15.11
N GLN A 54 -13.11 -2.78 15.40
CA GLN A 54 -13.17 -3.77 16.48
C GLN A 54 -12.70 -5.16 16.05
N LEU A 55 -12.63 -5.42 14.74
CA LEU A 55 -12.28 -6.72 14.19
C LEU A 55 -10.88 -6.75 13.57
N PHE A 56 -10.47 -5.66 12.95
CA PHE A 56 -9.20 -5.55 12.25
C PHE A 56 -8.39 -4.38 12.79
N ARG A 57 -7.07 -4.48 12.69
CA ARG A 57 -6.19 -3.35 12.99
C ARG A 57 -6.15 -2.41 11.79
N TYR A 58 -6.31 -1.12 12.04
CA TYR A 58 -6.30 -0.09 11.00
C TYR A 58 -5.12 0.85 11.15
N LEU A 59 -4.54 1.21 10.02
CA LEU A 59 -3.68 2.36 9.88
C LEU A 59 -4.40 3.31 8.91
N VAL A 60 -4.80 4.48 9.39
CA VAL A 60 -5.52 5.47 8.58
C VAL A 60 -4.58 6.60 8.24
N LEU A 61 -4.39 6.88 6.95
CA LEU A 61 -3.52 7.94 6.46
C LEU A 61 -4.34 9.01 5.75
N ASP A 62 -4.06 10.26 6.10
CA ASP A 62 -4.71 11.43 5.49
C ASP A 62 -3.83 11.91 4.32
N ILE A 63 -4.15 11.43 3.13
CA ILE A 63 -3.37 11.71 1.91
C ILE A 63 -4.33 11.95 0.75
N ALA A 64 -4.14 13.08 0.05
CA ALA A 64 -4.89 13.39 -1.16
C ALA A 64 -4.24 12.72 -2.37
N ASP A 65 -5.04 12.39 -3.39
CA ASP A 65 -4.50 11.94 -4.67
C ASP A 65 -4.12 13.17 -5.51
N ASN A 66 -3.00 13.75 -5.14
CA ASN A 66 -2.53 15.02 -5.69
C ASN A 66 -1.02 14.95 -5.89
N PRO A 67 -0.49 15.37 -7.06
CA PRO A 67 0.95 15.29 -7.34
C PRO A 67 1.85 16.02 -6.35
N VAL A 68 1.33 16.99 -5.61
CA VAL A 68 2.13 17.74 -4.61
C VAL A 68 2.10 17.10 -3.23
N GLU A 69 1.30 16.05 -3.04
CA GLU A 69 1.22 15.37 -1.75
C GLU A 69 2.51 14.60 -1.47
N ASN A 70 3.07 14.80 -0.26
CA ASN A 70 4.30 14.10 0.13
C ASN A 70 3.94 12.72 0.68
N ILE A 71 4.24 11.65 -0.05
CA ILE A 71 3.96 10.28 0.38
C ILE A 71 5.18 9.58 0.95
N ILE A 72 6.39 9.99 0.59
CA ILE A 72 7.63 9.33 1.04
C ILE A 72 7.70 9.26 2.56
N ARG A 73 7.30 10.31 3.24
CA ARG A 73 7.36 10.38 4.71
C ARG A 73 6.55 9.30 5.42
N PHE A 74 5.56 8.70 4.73
CA PHE A 74 4.72 7.66 5.29
C PHE A 74 5.22 6.24 4.99
N PHE A 75 6.20 6.09 4.11
CA PHE A 75 6.66 4.76 3.70
C PHE A 75 7.24 3.93 4.86
N PRO A 76 8.06 4.50 5.75
CA PRO A 76 8.56 3.70 6.88
C PRO A 76 7.44 3.17 7.77
N MET A 77 6.43 3.99 8.04
CA MET A 77 5.30 3.61 8.89
C MET A 77 4.47 2.49 8.24
N THR A 78 4.19 2.60 6.93
CA THR A 78 3.41 1.58 6.24
C THR A 78 4.20 0.28 6.09
N LYS A 79 5.50 0.37 5.86
CA LYS A 79 6.36 -0.82 5.81
C LYS A 79 6.34 -1.56 7.14
N GLU A 80 6.50 -0.85 8.23
CA GLU A 80 6.47 -1.45 9.57
C GLU A 80 5.12 -2.11 9.85
N PHE A 81 4.03 -1.47 9.47
CA PHE A 81 2.68 -2.01 9.66
C PHE A 81 2.47 -3.29 8.86
N ILE A 82 2.90 -3.29 7.59
CA ILE A 82 2.76 -4.48 6.72
C ILE A 82 3.67 -5.61 7.22
N ASP A 83 4.92 -5.31 7.50
CA ASP A 83 5.87 -6.31 7.99
C ASP A 83 5.36 -6.96 9.30
N GLY A 84 4.88 -6.14 10.23
CA GLY A 84 4.34 -6.64 11.49
C GLY A 84 3.15 -7.55 11.31
N SER A 85 2.25 -7.20 10.37
CA SER A 85 1.10 -8.03 10.07
C SER A 85 1.52 -9.37 9.48
N LEU A 86 2.36 -9.34 8.44
CA LEU A 86 2.76 -10.56 7.75
C LEU A 86 3.58 -11.48 8.66
N GLN A 87 4.46 -10.93 9.47
CA GLN A 87 5.29 -11.70 10.41
C GLN A 87 4.45 -12.40 11.50
N SER A 88 3.32 -11.81 11.86
CA SER A 88 2.41 -12.41 12.85
C SER A 88 1.42 -13.39 12.23
N GLY A 89 1.55 -13.70 10.95
CA GLY A 89 0.63 -14.59 10.25
C GLY A 89 -0.64 -13.92 9.77
N GLY A 90 -0.72 -12.60 9.85
CA GLY A 90 -1.87 -11.83 9.38
C GLY A 90 -1.84 -11.53 7.90
N LYS A 91 -2.88 -10.86 7.43
CA LYS A 91 -3.00 -10.41 6.04
C LYS A 91 -3.51 -8.98 5.99
N VAL A 92 -3.00 -8.22 5.06
CA VAL A 92 -3.23 -6.77 4.97
C VAL A 92 -3.96 -6.43 3.68
N LEU A 93 -4.98 -5.59 3.79
CA LEU A 93 -5.57 -4.91 2.63
C LEU A 93 -5.15 -3.45 2.67
N VAL A 94 -4.60 -2.97 1.55
CA VAL A 94 -4.30 -1.55 1.36
C VAL A 94 -5.32 -0.98 0.39
N HIS A 95 -6.05 0.05 0.81
CA HIS A 95 -7.05 0.66 -0.06
C HIS A 95 -7.05 2.18 0.06
N GLY A 96 -7.44 2.85 -1.00
CA GLY A 96 -7.83 4.24 -1.01
C GLY A 96 -9.29 4.31 -1.38
N ASN A 97 -9.66 5.22 -2.28
CA ASN A 97 -11.02 5.22 -2.84
C ASN A 97 -11.14 4.17 -3.95
N ALA A 98 -10.33 4.28 -4.98
CA ALA A 98 -10.41 3.38 -6.14
C ALA A 98 -9.36 2.26 -6.14
N GLY A 99 -8.33 2.35 -5.29
CA GLY A 99 -7.25 1.37 -5.27
C GLY A 99 -6.38 1.42 -6.51
N ILE A 100 -6.18 2.60 -7.08
CA ILE A 100 -5.51 2.80 -8.36
C ILE A 100 -4.24 3.64 -8.20
N SER A 101 -4.26 4.69 -7.37
CA SER A 101 -3.17 5.65 -7.26
C SER A 101 -2.53 5.64 -5.87
N ARG A 102 -3.20 6.21 -4.86
CA ARG A 102 -2.62 6.35 -3.51
C ARG A 102 -2.23 5.00 -2.92
N SER A 103 -3.16 4.08 -2.84
CA SER A 103 -2.90 2.75 -2.27
C SER A 103 -1.90 1.97 -3.11
N ALA A 104 -1.98 2.07 -4.44
CA ALA A 104 -1.02 1.43 -5.32
C ALA A 104 0.40 1.93 -5.08
N ALA A 105 0.57 3.24 -4.86
CA ALA A 105 1.89 3.81 -4.59
C ALA A 105 2.54 3.20 -3.35
N PHE A 106 1.76 2.99 -2.28
CA PHE A 106 2.29 2.39 -1.05
C PHE A 106 2.65 0.93 -1.22
N VAL A 107 1.84 0.17 -1.98
CA VAL A 107 2.16 -1.23 -2.26
C VAL A 107 3.43 -1.32 -3.12
N ILE A 108 3.57 -0.47 -4.12
CA ILE A 108 4.78 -0.42 -4.96
C ILE A 108 6.01 -0.09 -4.11
N ALA A 109 5.91 0.91 -3.23
CA ALA A 109 7.02 1.28 -2.35
C ALA A 109 7.44 0.12 -1.45
N TYR A 110 6.46 -0.59 -0.90
CA TYR A 110 6.72 -1.74 -0.05
C TYR A 110 7.50 -2.83 -0.81
N ILE A 111 7.06 -3.13 -2.02
CA ILE A 111 7.71 -4.17 -2.85
C ILE A 111 9.11 -3.74 -3.26
N MET A 112 9.29 -2.47 -3.64
CA MET A 112 10.60 -1.94 -3.99
C MET A 112 11.60 -2.17 -2.87
N GLU A 113 11.28 -1.72 -1.67
CA GLU A 113 12.20 -1.79 -0.54
C GLU A 113 12.40 -3.23 -0.04
N THR A 114 11.32 -4.01 0.02
CA THR A 114 11.38 -5.37 0.54
C THR A 114 12.23 -6.29 -0.33
N PHE A 115 12.16 -6.13 -1.65
CA PHE A 115 12.84 -7.01 -2.59
C PHE A 115 14.03 -6.35 -3.29
N GLY A 116 14.34 -5.09 -2.97
CA GLY A 116 15.41 -4.36 -3.64
C GLY A 116 15.12 -4.11 -5.11
N MET A 117 13.86 -3.95 -5.49
CA MET A 117 13.46 -3.74 -6.88
C MET A 117 13.47 -2.28 -7.26
N LYS A 118 13.77 -2.01 -8.52
CA LYS A 118 13.60 -0.67 -9.08
C LYS A 118 12.11 -0.36 -9.23
N TYR A 119 11.77 0.92 -9.25
CA TYR A 119 10.38 1.34 -9.41
C TYR A 119 9.72 0.67 -10.62
N ARG A 120 10.39 0.71 -11.78
CA ARG A 120 9.84 0.14 -13.02
C ARG A 120 9.42 -1.31 -12.86
N ASP A 121 10.26 -2.10 -12.21
CA ASP A 121 10.00 -3.53 -12.03
C ASP A 121 8.91 -3.77 -11.00
N ALA A 122 8.91 -3.00 -9.90
CA ALA A 122 7.87 -3.10 -8.89
C ALA A 122 6.51 -2.66 -9.43
N PHE A 123 6.47 -1.60 -10.23
CA PHE A 123 5.24 -1.16 -10.88
C PHE A 123 4.69 -2.27 -11.78
N ALA A 124 5.54 -2.86 -12.61
CA ALA A 124 5.11 -3.93 -13.52
C ALA A 124 4.59 -5.14 -12.75
N TYR A 125 5.25 -5.49 -11.65
CA TYR A 125 4.82 -6.59 -10.80
C TYR A 125 3.40 -6.36 -10.25
N VAL A 126 3.13 -5.16 -9.73
CA VAL A 126 1.82 -4.83 -9.18
C VAL A 126 0.77 -4.76 -10.29
N GLN A 127 1.11 -4.16 -11.43
CA GLN A 127 0.18 -4.02 -12.55
C GLN A 127 -0.25 -5.37 -13.12
N GLU A 128 0.63 -6.36 -13.14
CA GLU A 128 0.26 -7.71 -13.56
C GLU A 128 -0.88 -8.30 -12.72
N ARG A 129 -0.94 -7.92 -11.45
CA ARG A 129 -1.92 -8.46 -10.50
C ARG A 129 -3.14 -7.56 -10.35
N ARG A 130 -2.96 -6.27 -10.52
CA ARG A 130 -4.05 -5.28 -10.53
C ARG A 130 -3.84 -4.34 -11.71
N PHE A 131 -4.33 -4.72 -12.86
CA PHE A 131 -4.05 -4.08 -14.14
C PHE A 131 -4.44 -2.59 -14.18
N CYS A 132 -5.46 -2.21 -13.43
CA CYS A 132 -6.02 -0.86 -13.49
C CYS A 132 -5.24 0.22 -12.74
N ILE A 133 -4.10 -0.12 -12.11
CA ILE A 133 -3.34 0.90 -11.37
C ILE A 133 -2.84 2.00 -12.31
N ASN A 134 -2.90 3.23 -11.81
CA ASN A 134 -2.47 4.42 -12.56
C ASN A 134 -2.13 5.51 -11.55
N LEU A 135 -0.85 5.81 -11.38
CA LEU A 135 -0.38 6.76 -10.40
C LEU A 135 -0.28 8.16 -11.02
N ASN A 136 -0.56 9.20 -10.22
CA ASN A 136 -0.27 10.55 -10.66
C ASN A 136 1.24 10.76 -10.79
N ALA A 137 1.64 11.77 -11.57
CA ALA A 137 3.05 12.01 -11.90
C ALA A 137 3.91 12.32 -10.67
N GLY A 138 3.34 12.99 -9.67
CA GLY A 138 4.06 13.31 -8.43
C GLY A 138 4.40 12.06 -7.62
N PHE A 139 3.50 11.10 -7.58
CA PHE A 139 3.75 9.83 -6.88
C PHE A 139 4.82 9.01 -7.62
N VAL A 140 4.75 8.96 -8.95
CA VAL A 140 5.79 8.30 -9.75
C VAL A 140 7.15 8.91 -9.45
N HIS A 141 7.23 10.24 -9.44
CA HIS A 141 8.47 10.94 -9.16
C HIS A 141 9.01 10.60 -7.77
N GLN A 142 8.14 10.58 -6.76
CA GLN A 142 8.55 10.26 -5.39
C GLN A 142 8.99 8.80 -5.24
N LEU A 143 8.36 7.88 -5.95
CA LEU A 143 8.79 6.48 -5.92
C LEU A 143 10.17 6.30 -6.55
N GLN A 144 10.45 7.02 -7.64
CA GLN A 144 11.78 7.02 -8.24
C GLN A 144 12.83 7.65 -7.32
N GLU A 145 12.46 8.71 -6.62
CA GLU A 145 13.32 9.32 -5.60
C GLU A 145 13.58 8.35 -4.44
N TYR A 146 12.55 7.65 -3.99
CA TYR A 146 12.68 6.67 -2.92
C TYR A 146 13.59 5.52 -3.31
N GLU A 147 13.52 5.07 -4.56
CA GLU A 147 14.44 4.08 -5.11
C GLU A 147 15.90 4.51 -4.90
N ALA A 148 16.24 5.75 -5.26
CA ALA A 148 17.58 6.26 -5.09
C ALA A 148 18.00 6.30 -3.61
N ILE A 149 17.08 6.63 -2.71
CA ILE A 149 17.35 6.72 -1.28
C ILE A 149 17.73 5.35 -0.71
N TYR A 150 16.89 4.34 -0.89
CA TYR A 150 17.19 3.06 -0.27
C TYR A 150 18.33 2.30 -0.97
N LEU A 151 18.53 2.52 -2.26
CA LEU A 151 19.68 1.94 -2.95
C LEU A 151 21.00 2.53 -2.42
N ALA A 152 21.02 3.83 -2.12
CA ALA A 152 22.16 4.46 -1.50
C ALA A 152 22.45 3.88 -0.11
N GLU A 153 21.40 3.66 0.69
CA GLU A 153 21.53 3.04 2.01
C GLU A 153 22.08 1.62 1.92
N LEU A 154 21.59 0.82 0.96
CA LEU A 154 22.09 -0.53 0.75
C LEU A 154 23.57 -0.51 0.35
N THR A 155 23.97 0.41 -0.51
CA THR A 155 25.37 0.55 -0.93
C THR A 155 26.26 0.87 0.25
N ILE A 156 25.84 1.78 1.13
CA ILE A 156 26.59 2.13 2.34
C ILE A 156 26.74 0.91 3.25
N GLN A 157 25.68 0.14 3.45
CA GLN A 157 25.72 -1.07 4.27
C GLN A 157 26.69 -2.11 3.69
N MET A 158 26.67 -2.29 2.37
CA MET A 158 27.55 -3.25 1.70
C MET A 158 29.01 -2.83 1.75
N MET A 159 29.30 -1.53 1.85
CA MET A 159 30.66 -1.01 1.95
C MET A 159 31.19 -1.00 3.39
N SER A 160 30.33 -1.24 4.37
CA SER A 160 30.74 -1.29 5.76
C SER A 160 31.58 -2.56 6.00
N PRO A 161 32.76 -2.44 6.65
CA PRO A 161 33.60 -3.59 6.93
C PRO A 161 33.06 -4.51 8.03
N LEU A 162 32.01 -4.13 8.67
CA LEU A 162 31.33 -4.91 9.68
C LEU A 162 30.01 -5.42 9.17
#